data_ee274e35b5b175ae79eec78ad4b19a8e
#
_entry.id   ee274e35b5b175ae79eec78ad4b19a8e
#
_cell.length_a   1.000
_cell.length_b   1.000
_cell.length_c   1.000
_cell.angle_alpha   90.00
_cell.angle_beta   90.00
_cell.angle_gamma   90.00
#
_symmetry.space_group_name_H-M   'P 1'
#
loop_
_entity.id
_entity.type
_entity.pdbx_description
1 polymer ?
#
loop_
_entity_poly.entity_id
_entity_poly.type
_entity_poly.pdbx_seq_one_letter_code
_entity_poly.pdbx_strand_id
1 'polypeptide(L)'
;MEQQNQQPQPPVFNQPQAPQYQPAPQYQPRVTASPMMDPVAAVKTCFKKYFDFKGRARRSEFWWFVLFVLIVSSVLSYFGMLSPIVGYVSMAFGLAVLIPELAVLCRRLHDTGRGSWWVVLLVLLWAGYLGSFATLIGSNFSALAESTNPQDVMAIAREMADSVQSSPGLATTMVLCSLCAIILIIILIIFAVKDSNWGENKYGPSPKYK
;
A
#
# COMPACT_ATOMS: atom_id res chain seq x y z
N MET A 1 -50.07 -24.49 -69.47
CA MET A 1 -48.90 -25.45 -69.57
C MET A 1 -47.68 -24.59 -69.82
N GLU A 2 -46.99 -24.14 -68.84
CA GLU A 2 -45.74 -23.33 -68.88
C GLU A 2 -44.58 -24.29 -68.69
N GLN A 3 -43.85 -24.58 -69.76
CA GLN A 3 -42.59 -25.34 -69.66
C GLN A 3 -41.51 -24.41 -69.18
N GLN A 4 -41.07 -24.63 -67.91
CA GLN A 4 -39.89 -23.97 -67.32
C GLN A 4 -38.64 -24.45 -68.08
N ASN A 5 -38.03 -23.53 -68.79
CA ASN A 5 -36.76 -23.69 -69.49
C ASN A 5 -35.62 -23.75 -68.42
N GLN A 6 -35.21 -24.95 -67.99
CA GLN A 6 -34.02 -25.14 -67.11
C GLN A 6 -32.76 -25.00 -67.96
N GLN A 7 -32.13 -23.85 -67.91
CA GLN A 7 -30.78 -23.68 -68.44
C GLN A 7 -29.79 -24.49 -67.60
N PRO A 8 -28.87 -25.25 -68.19
CA PRO A 8 -27.82 -25.97 -67.47
C PRO A 8 -26.86 -24.96 -66.82
N GLN A 9 -26.67 -25.08 -65.53
CA GLN A 9 -25.66 -24.28 -64.78
C GLN A 9 -24.26 -24.67 -65.27
N PRO A 10 -23.36 -23.69 -65.50
CA PRO A 10 -21.98 -23.97 -65.85
C PRO A 10 -21.27 -24.68 -64.71
N PRO A 11 -20.28 -25.58 -64.95
CA PRO A 11 -19.57 -26.33 -63.99
C PRO A 11 -18.82 -25.36 -63.04
N VAL A 12 -19.03 -25.51 -61.71
CA VAL A 12 -18.31 -24.77 -60.69
C VAL A 12 -16.87 -25.29 -60.66
N PHE A 13 -15.97 -24.57 -61.31
CA PHE A 13 -14.55 -24.83 -61.17
C PHE A 13 -14.15 -24.49 -59.72
N ASN A 14 -13.75 -25.49 -58.95
CA ASN A 14 -13.09 -25.27 -57.68
C ASN A 14 -11.81 -24.45 -57.92
N GLN A 15 -11.86 -23.15 -57.66
CA GLN A 15 -10.67 -22.32 -57.68
C GLN A 15 -9.73 -22.85 -56.58
N PRO A 16 -8.42 -23.07 -56.89
CA PRO A 16 -7.45 -23.41 -55.88
C PRO A 16 -7.49 -22.31 -54.80
N GLN A 17 -7.79 -22.68 -53.56
CA GLN A 17 -7.73 -21.73 -52.44
C GLN A 17 -6.33 -21.15 -52.39
N ALA A 18 -6.25 -19.83 -52.54
CA ALA A 18 -4.99 -19.13 -52.35
C ALA A 18 -4.38 -19.52 -50.99
N PRO A 19 -3.05 -19.74 -50.90
CA PRO A 19 -2.42 -20.09 -49.64
C PRO A 19 -2.83 -19.09 -48.55
N GLN A 20 -3.51 -19.57 -47.50
CA GLN A 20 -3.84 -18.72 -46.37
C GLN A 20 -2.52 -18.22 -45.77
N TYR A 21 -2.28 -16.94 -45.93
CA TYR A 21 -1.14 -16.27 -45.31
C TYR A 21 -1.29 -16.36 -43.79
N GLN A 22 -0.63 -17.34 -43.17
CA GLN A 22 -0.47 -17.36 -41.73
C GLN A 22 0.54 -16.24 -41.37
N PRO A 23 0.11 -15.18 -40.64
CA PRO A 23 1.07 -14.19 -40.20
C PRO A 23 2.18 -14.89 -39.42
N ALA A 24 3.41 -14.58 -39.82
CA ALA A 24 4.59 -15.13 -39.12
C ALA A 24 4.42 -14.97 -37.59
N PRO A 25 4.83 -15.96 -36.79
CA PRO A 25 4.75 -15.87 -35.35
C PRO A 25 5.36 -14.55 -34.90
N GLN A 26 4.56 -13.66 -34.34
CA GLN A 26 5.08 -12.40 -33.81
C GLN A 26 6.13 -12.75 -32.76
N TYR A 27 7.37 -12.38 -33.01
CA TYR A 27 8.46 -12.49 -32.05
C TYR A 27 8.09 -11.69 -30.80
N GLN A 28 7.57 -12.38 -29.80
CA GLN A 28 7.38 -11.78 -28.47
C GLN A 28 8.76 -11.81 -27.80
N PRO A 29 9.38 -10.64 -27.55
CA PRO A 29 10.64 -10.60 -26.84
C PRO A 29 10.47 -11.34 -25.51
N ARG A 30 11.38 -12.27 -25.21
CA ARG A 30 11.39 -13.00 -23.92
C ARG A 30 11.56 -11.99 -22.81
N VAL A 31 10.45 -11.66 -22.15
CA VAL A 31 10.45 -10.77 -20.99
C VAL A 31 11.15 -11.50 -19.86
N THR A 32 12.39 -11.12 -19.58
CA THR A 32 13.17 -11.70 -18.47
C THR A 32 12.91 -10.93 -17.19
N ALA A 33 12.58 -11.66 -16.12
CA ALA A 33 12.47 -11.05 -14.80
C ALA A 33 13.88 -10.73 -14.28
N SER A 34 14.12 -9.47 -13.93
CA SER A 34 15.38 -9.10 -13.27
C SER A 34 15.48 -9.72 -11.86
N PRO A 35 16.70 -10.03 -11.35
CA PRO A 35 16.90 -10.65 -10.05
C PRO A 35 16.29 -9.82 -8.91
N MET A 36 16.10 -10.45 -7.75
CA MET A 36 15.58 -9.78 -6.56
C MET A 36 16.52 -8.63 -6.16
N MET A 37 15.93 -7.50 -5.74
CA MET A 37 16.69 -6.36 -5.25
C MET A 37 17.34 -6.70 -3.91
N ASP A 38 18.60 -6.31 -3.75
CA ASP A 38 19.34 -6.41 -2.50
C ASP A 38 18.68 -5.56 -1.39
N PRO A 39 18.64 -6.03 -0.12
CA PRO A 39 18.03 -5.30 0.99
C PRO A 39 18.55 -3.88 1.16
N VAL A 40 19.87 -3.71 1.13
CA VAL A 40 20.52 -2.40 1.31
C VAL A 40 20.17 -1.46 0.15
N ALA A 41 20.19 -1.98 -1.09
CA ALA A 41 19.79 -1.21 -2.27
C ALA A 41 18.30 -0.80 -2.21
N ALA A 42 17.43 -1.67 -1.70
CA ALA A 42 16.01 -1.37 -1.52
C ALA A 42 15.80 -0.20 -0.56
N VAL A 43 16.41 -0.26 0.62
CA VAL A 43 16.32 0.81 1.65
C VAL A 43 16.87 2.13 1.10
N LYS A 44 18.06 2.11 0.48
CA LYS A 44 18.66 3.30 -0.14
C LYS A 44 17.74 3.90 -1.22
N THR A 45 17.10 3.06 -2.03
CA THR A 45 16.18 3.51 -3.08
C THR A 45 14.94 4.18 -2.48
N CYS A 46 14.38 3.65 -1.40
CA CYS A 46 13.23 4.26 -0.72
C CYS A 46 13.58 5.64 -0.14
N PHE A 47 14.74 5.78 0.52
CA PHE A 47 15.17 7.09 1.03
C PHE A 47 15.55 8.06 -0.11
N LYS A 48 16.16 7.59 -1.20
CA LYS A 48 16.42 8.42 -2.38
C LYS A 48 15.14 8.94 -3.03
N LYS A 49 14.06 8.13 -2.97
CA LYS A 49 12.73 8.46 -3.50
C LYS A 49 11.76 8.88 -2.39
N TYR A 50 12.24 9.65 -1.42
CA TYR A 50 11.53 10.00 -0.19
C TYR A 50 10.15 10.60 -0.45
N PHE A 51 10.06 11.58 -1.36
CA PHE A 51 8.83 12.27 -1.77
C PHE A 51 8.31 11.82 -3.14
N ASP A 52 8.88 10.76 -3.72
CA ASP A 52 8.45 10.30 -5.04
C ASP A 52 7.34 9.25 -4.91
N PHE A 53 6.11 9.73 -5.08
CA PHE A 53 4.89 8.91 -5.10
C PHE A 53 4.55 8.39 -6.50
N LYS A 54 5.33 8.77 -7.54
CA LYS A 54 5.11 8.38 -8.94
C LYS A 54 5.87 7.11 -9.29
N GLY A 55 5.51 6.52 -10.44
CA GLY A 55 6.17 5.30 -10.91
C GLY A 55 5.71 4.03 -10.19
N ARG A 56 6.53 2.99 -10.25
CA ARG A 56 6.22 1.65 -9.76
C ARG A 56 7.34 1.12 -8.85
N ALA A 57 6.98 0.37 -7.81
CA ALA A 57 7.93 -0.29 -6.90
C ALA A 57 7.78 -1.82 -6.96
N ARG A 58 8.92 -2.53 -6.94
CA ARG A 58 8.96 -4.00 -6.90
C ARG A 58 8.53 -4.52 -5.53
N ARG A 59 8.07 -5.79 -5.46
CA ARG A 59 7.81 -6.47 -4.18
C ARG A 59 9.02 -6.45 -3.25
N SER A 60 10.22 -6.76 -3.77
CA SER A 60 11.45 -6.76 -2.97
C SER A 60 11.79 -5.38 -2.42
N GLU A 61 11.62 -4.30 -3.18
CA GLU A 61 11.82 -2.92 -2.70
C GLU A 61 10.89 -2.62 -1.52
N PHE A 62 9.60 -2.94 -1.65
CA PHE A 62 8.61 -2.70 -0.62
C PHE A 62 8.87 -3.53 0.65
N TRP A 63 9.01 -4.86 0.52
CA TRP A 63 9.13 -5.74 1.69
C TRP A 63 10.45 -5.57 2.46
N TRP A 64 11.56 -5.32 1.76
CA TRP A 64 12.83 -5.02 2.43
C TRP A 64 12.78 -3.71 3.22
N PHE A 65 12.08 -2.70 2.67
CA PHE A 65 11.91 -1.43 3.39
C PHE A 65 11.00 -1.58 4.62
N VAL A 66 9.86 -2.27 4.48
CA VAL A 66 8.96 -2.57 5.61
C VAL A 66 9.69 -3.34 6.70
N LEU A 67 10.46 -4.37 6.33
CA LEU A 67 11.25 -5.16 7.28
C LEU A 67 12.30 -4.28 8.00
N PHE A 68 13.00 -3.44 7.28
CA PHE A 68 13.95 -2.48 7.86
C PHE A 68 13.28 -1.57 8.89
N VAL A 69 12.17 -0.93 8.53
CA VAL A 69 11.43 -0.04 9.44
C VAL A 69 10.93 -0.81 10.66
N LEU A 70 10.38 -2.00 10.47
CA LEU A 70 9.89 -2.85 11.58
C LEU A 70 11.00 -3.19 12.57
N ILE A 71 12.17 -3.63 12.09
CA ILE A 71 13.31 -3.97 12.96
C ILE A 71 13.78 -2.75 13.72
N VAL A 72 14.04 -1.64 13.03
CA VAL A 72 14.57 -0.41 13.67
C VAL A 72 13.57 0.16 14.66
N SER A 73 12.28 0.24 14.30
CA SER A 73 11.22 0.72 15.21
C SER A 73 11.06 -0.17 16.43
N SER A 74 11.13 -1.50 16.29
CA SER A 74 11.04 -2.45 17.40
C SER A 74 12.20 -2.27 18.38
N VAL A 75 13.42 -2.14 17.86
CA VAL A 75 14.63 -1.90 18.66
C VAL A 75 14.54 -0.56 19.40
N LEU A 76 14.20 0.52 18.68
CA LEU A 76 14.07 1.84 19.30
C LEU A 76 12.95 1.89 20.35
N SER A 77 11.81 1.24 20.09
CA SER A 77 10.71 1.17 21.05
C SER A 77 11.08 0.40 22.30
N TYR A 78 11.79 -0.72 22.18
CA TYR A 78 12.28 -1.48 23.33
C TYR A 78 13.22 -0.65 24.22
N PHE A 79 14.22 -0.01 23.63
CA PHE A 79 15.13 0.86 24.39
C PHE A 79 14.46 2.17 24.86
N GLY A 80 13.42 2.62 24.16
CA GLY A 80 12.59 3.76 24.56
C GLY A 80 11.86 3.56 25.88
N MET A 81 11.53 2.30 26.24
CA MET A 81 10.98 1.97 27.56
C MET A 81 11.99 2.15 28.68
N LEU A 82 13.28 2.07 28.37
CA LEU A 82 14.37 2.19 29.35
C LEU A 82 14.89 3.63 29.51
N SER A 83 14.69 4.47 28.49
CA SER A 83 15.20 5.85 28.46
C SER A 83 14.26 6.77 27.70
N PRO A 84 13.76 7.86 28.31
CA PRO A 84 12.93 8.86 27.66
C PRO A 84 13.57 9.47 26.42
N ILE A 85 14.89 9.67 26.43
CA ILE A 85 15.66 10.22 25.30
C ILE A 85 15.51 9.30 24.07
N VAL A 86 15.65 7.98 24.27
CA VAL A 86 15.46 7.00 23.19
C VAL A 86 14.00 6.96 22.73
N GLY A 87 13.04 7.18 23.63
CA GLY A 87 11.64 7.34 23.28
C GLY A 87 11.40 8.51 22.31
N TYR A 88 12.01 9.67 22.55
CA TYR A 88 11.95 10.80 21.61
C TYR A 88 12.61 10.50 20.27
N VAL A 89 13.75 9.78 20.27
CA VAL A 89 14.41 9.33 19.03
C VAL A 89 13.52 8.37 18.26
N SER A 90 12.85 7.44 18.95
CA SER A 90 11.90 6.51 18.33
C SER A 90 10.74 7.26 17.65
N MET A 91 10.18 8.25 18.31
CA MET A 91 9.13 9.11 17.76
C MET A 91 9.61 9.89 16.52
N ALA A 92 10.79 10.51 16.61
CA ALA A 92 11.39 11.24 15.49
C ALA A 92 11.66 10.32 14.29
N PHE A 93 12.18 9.11 14.55
CA PHE A 93 12.38 8.11 13.51
C PHE A 93 11.06 7.71 12.83
N GLY A 94 10.00 7.43 13.62
CA GLY A 94 8.67 7.09 13.08
C GLY A 94 8.13 8.19 12.16
N LEU A 95 8.25 9.45 12.56
CA LEU A 95 7.87 10.59 11.74
C LEU A 95 8.72 10.70 10.45
N ALA A 96 10.02 10.44 10.56
CA ALA A 96 10.93 10.50 9.41
C ALA A 96 10.67 9.39 8.40
N VAL A 97 10.27 8.19 8.80
CA VAL A 97 10.02 7.08 7.87
C VAL A 97 8.60 7.05 7.32
N LEU A 98 7.66 7.79 7.92
CA LEU A 98 6.26 7.83 7.52
C LEU A 98 6.09 8.18 6.03
N ILE A 99 6.77 9.22 5.56
CA ILE A 99 6.65 9.68 4.17
C ILE A 99 7.19 8.65 3.17
N PRO A 100 8.43 8.11 3.31
CA PRO A 100 8.92 7.09 2.40
C PRO A 100 8.14 5.78 2.47
N GLU A 101 7.54 5.40 3.62
CA GLU A 101 6.61 4.27 3.69
C GLU A 101 5.36 4.48 2.83
N LEU A 102 4.72 5.64 2.95
CA LEU A 102 3.58 5.99 2.12
C LEU A 102 3.97 6.06 0.64
N ALA A 103 5.14 6.61 0.33
CA ALA A 103 5.64 6.72 -1.04
C ALA A 103 5.90 5.34 -1.68
N VAL A 104 6.57 4.43 -0.98
CA VAL A 104 6.82 3.08 -1.50
C VAL A 104 5.52 2.27 -1.60
N LEU A 105 4.58 2.44 -0.67
CA LEU A 105 3.26 1.80 -0.71
C LEU A 105 2.45 2.28 -1.93
N CYS A 106 2.40 3.59 -2.20
CA CYS A 106 1.77 4.14 -3.41
C CYS A 106 2.37 3.55 -4.68
N ARG A 107 3.71 3.56 -4.80
CA ARG A 107 4.43 2.99 -5.95
C ARG A 107 4.18 1.48 -6.09
N ARG A 108 3.99 0.79 -4.98
CA ARG A 108 3.64 -0.63 -4.99
C ARG A 108 2.21 -0.87 -5.49
N LEU A 109 1.24 -0.06 -5.10
CA LEU A 109 -0.12 -0.12 -5.62
C LEU A 109 -0.16 0.19 -7.13
N HIS A 110 0.62 1.17 -7.58
CA HIS A 110 0.79 1.49 -8.98
C HIS A 110 1.33 0.30 -9.80
N ASP A 111 2.24 -0.48 -9.23
CA ASP A 111 2.79 -1.67 -9.86
C ASP A 111 1.75 -2.76 -10.14
N THR A 112 0.72 -2.84 -9.31
CA THR A 112 -0.45 -3.72 -9.51
C THR A 112 -1.60 -3.05 -10.28
N GLY A 113 -1.38 -1.86 -10.86
CA GLY A 113 -2.37 -1.11 -11.64
C GLY A 113 -3.42 -0.36 -10.80
N ARG A 114 -3.24 -0.29 -9.49
CA ARG A 114 -4.17 0.39 -8.57
C ARG A 114 -3.76 1.84 -8.30
N GLY A 115 -4.77 2.67 -7.98
CA GLY A 115 -4.53 4.08 -7.66
C GLY A 115 -4.10 4.29 -6.21
N SER A 116 -3.44 5.42 -5.95
CA SER A 116 -2.99 5.82 -4.60
C SER A 116 -4.14 6.20 -3.66
N TRP A 117 -5.39 6.32 -4.14
CA TRP A 117 -6.52 6.73 -3.31
C TRP A 117 -6.74 5.80 -2.09
N TRP A 118 -6.34 4.51 -2.19
CA TRP A 118 -6.34 3.57 -1.08
C TRP A 118 -5.45 4.01 0.09
N VAL A 119 -4.30 4.61 -0.25
CA VAL A 119 -3.38 5.16 0.76
C VAL A 119 -3.96 6.43 1.37
N VAL A 120 -4.61 7.28 0.55
CA VAL A 120 -5.31 8.47 1.05
C VAL A 120 -6.40 8.09 2.04
N LEU A 121 -7.19 7.06 1.73
CA LEU A 121 -8.21 6.54 2.64
C LEU A 121 -7.60 6.06 3.97
N LEU A 122 -6.48 5.34 3.94
CA LEU A 122 -5.75 4.92 5.15
C LEU A 122 -5.33 6.12 5.98
N VAL A 123 -4.74 7.15 5.35
CA VAL A 123 -4.31 8.38 6.05
C VAL A 123 -5.50 9.11 6.67
N LEU A 124 -6.64 9.18 5.99
CA LEU A 124 -7.86 9.79 6.53
C LEU A 124 -8.41 9.03 7.75
N LEU A 125 -8.41 7.70 7.71
CA LEU A 125 -8.82 6.87 8.86
C LEU A 125 -7.88 7.07 10.04
N TRP A 126 -6.58 7.13 9.79
CA TRP A 126 -5.57 7.42 10.83
C TRP A 126 -5.73 8.83 11.40
N ALA A 127 -6.01 9.84 10.56
CA ALA A 127 -6.27 11.20 11.01
C ALA A 127 -7.53 11.28 11.90
N GLY A 128 -8.60 10.56 11.56
CA GLY A 128 -9.80 10.45 12.40
C GLY A 128 -9.52 9.79 13.75
N TYR A 129 -8.75 8.70 13.75
CA TYR A 129 -8.33 8.05 14.98
C TYR A 129 -7.45 8.97 15.85
N LEU A 130 -6.42 9.59 15.27
CA LEU A 130 -5.52 10.52 15.97
C LEU A 130 -6.27 11.77 16.46
N GLY A 131 -7.24 12.29 15.72
CA GLY A 131 -8.09 13.38 16.15
C GLY A 131 -8.89 13.02 17.39
N SER A 132 -9.53 11.85 17.42
CA SER A 132 -10.25 11.34 18.59
C SER A 132 -9.29 11.13 19.79
N PHE A 133 -8.10 10.61 19.55
CA PHE A 133 -7.09 10.44 20.60
C PHE A 133 -6.56 11.78 21.11
N ALA A 134 -6.36 12.75 20.23
CA ALA A 134 -5.92 14.10 20.63
C ALA A 134 -6.93 14.83 21.50
N THR A 135 -8.24 14.60 21.32
CA THR A 135 -9.28 15.16 22.21
C THR A 135 -9.19 14.59 23.62
N LEU A 136 -8.90 13.27 23.74
CA LEU A 136 -8.71 12.62 25.04
C LEU A 136 -7.47 13.13 25.76
N ILE A 137 -6.35 13.23 25.06
CA ILE A 137 -5.10 13.76 25.66
C ILE A 137 -5.26 15.23 25.99
N GLY A 138 -5.87 16.02 25.10
CA GLY A 138 -6.03 17.46 25.28
C GLY A 138 -6.80 17.82 26.55
N SER A 139 -7.85 17.06 26.87
CA SER A 139 -8.62 17.26 28.11
C SER A 139 -7.84 16.93 29.39
N ASN A 140 -6.84 16.07 29.32
CA ASN A 140 -6.06 15.62 30.48
C ASN A 140 -4.59 16.08 30.42
N PHE A 141 -4.24 16.94 29.46
CA PHE A 141 -2.85 17.30 29.18
C PHE A 141 -2.17 17.99 30.38
N SER A 142 -2.85 18.93 31.05
CA SER A 142 -2.33 19.62 32.24
C SER A 142 -2.06 18.64 33.38
N ALA A 143 -2.99 17.74 33.63
CA ALA A 143 -2.85 16.73 34.69
C ALA A 143 -1.69 15.76 34.39
N LEU A 144 -1.53 15.35 33.11
CA LEU A 144 -0.41 14.53 32.68
C LEU A 144 0.94 15.25 32.79
N ALA A 145 0.99 16.54 32.48
CA ALA A 145 2.21 17.34 32.52
C ALA A 145 2.68 17.60 33.97
N GLU A 146 1.76 17.68 34.93
CA GLU A 146 2.03 17.91 36.36
C GLU A 146 2.27 16.60 37.11
N SER A 147 1.87 15.45 36.54
CA SER A 147 2.01 14.16 37.22
C SER A 147 3.46 13.71 37.29
N THR A 148 4.00 13.63 38.47
CA THR A 148 5.36 13.12 38.78
C THR A 148 5.34 11.73 39.41
N ASN A 149 4.18 11.28 39.88
CA ASN A 149 3.98 10.03 40.58
C ASN A 149 3.25 8.99 39.70
N PRO A 150 3.70 7.72 39.65
CA PRO A 150 3.02 6.67 38.93
C PRO A 150 1.53 6.46 39.30
N GLN A 151 1.15 6.76 40.54
CA GLN A 151 -0.25 6.66 41.00
C GLN A 151 -1.15 7.73 40.34
N ASP A 152 -0.63 8.94 40.13
CA ASP A 152 -1.36 10.03 39.48
C ASP A 152 -1.56 9.70 38.01
N VAL A 153 -0.54 9.13 37.35
CA VAL A 153 -0.66 8.66 35.96
C VAL A 153 -1.71 7.56 35.82
N MET A 154 -1.81 6.64 36.78
CA MET A 154 -2.85 5.62 36.79
C MET A 154 -4.26 6.19 37.03
N ALA A 155 -4.38 7.21 37.89
CA ALA A 155 -5.67 7.91 38.10
C ALA A 155 -6.13 8.61 36.80
N ILE A 156 -5.22 9.34 36.16
CA ILE A 156 -5.50 10.00 34.87
C ILE A 156 -5.89 8.98 33.77
N ALA A 157 -5.19 7.84 33.72
CA ALA A 157 -5.52 6.77 32.77
C ALA A 157 -6.93 6.21 32.99
N ARG A 158 -7.39 6.11 34.24
CA ARG A 158 -8.77 5.72 34.59
C ARG A 158 -9.76 6.79 34.15
N GLU A 159 -9.51 8.05 34.43
CA GLU A 159 -10.34 9.17 34.03
C GLU A 159 -10.47 9.26 32.50
N MET A 160 -9.37 9.01 31.75
CA MET A 160 -9.42 8.90 30.30
C MET A 160 -10.28 7.72 29.83
N ALA A 161 -10.20 6.57 30.49
CA ALA A 161 -11.04 5.41 30.19
C ALA A 161 -12.53 5.71 30.46
N ASP A 162 -12.84 6.37 31.57
CA ASP A 162 -14.20 6.79 31.93
C ASP A 162 -14.74 7.84 30.94
N SER A 163 -13.88 8.74 30.48
CA SER A 163 -14.22 9.74 29.46
C SER A 163 -14.59 9.08 28.11
N VAL A 164 -13.88 8.03 27.72
CA VAL A 164 -14.23 7.23 26.53
C VAL A 164 -15.58 6.54 26.73
N GLN A 165 -15.83 6.00 27.92
CA GLN A 165 -17.03 5.26 28.22
C GLN A 165 -18.27 6.17 28.36
N SER A 166 -18.09 7.38 28.88
CA SER A 166 -19.15 8.40 29.01
C SER A 166 -19.46 9.14 27.70
N SER A 167 -18.55 9.06 26.71
CA SER A 167 -18.69 9.70 25.41
C SER A 167 -18.92 8.68 24.30
N PRO A 168 -20.15 8.16 24.10
CA PRO A 168 -20.39 7.07 23.15
C PRO A 168 -19.99 7.43 21.70
N GLY A 169 -20.08 8.70 21.32
CA GLY A 169 -19.63 9.17 20.01
C GLY A 169 -18.11 9.04 19.81
N LEU A 170 -17.31 9.36 20.83
CA LEU A 170 -15.87 9.26 20.79
C LEU A 170 -15.42 7.79 20.73
N ALA A 171 -15.97 6.95 21.62
CA ALA A 171 -15.71 5.51 21.64
C ALA A 171 -16.05 4.85 20.30
N THR A 172 -17.25 5.15 19.78
CA THR A 172 -17.72 4.61 18.49
C THR A 172 -16.78 5.02 17.33
N THR A 173 -16.38 6.29 17.27
CA THR A 173 -15.47 6.78 16.23
C THR A 173 -14.13 6.05 16.29
N MET A 174 -13.51 5.90 17.47
CA MET A 174 -12.25 5.20 17.64
C MET A 174 -12.34 3.73 17.21
N VAL A 175 -13.39 3.02 17.62
CA VAL A 175 -13.62 1.62 17.26
C VAL A 175 -13.86 1.47 15.75
N LEU A 176 -14.71 2.29 15.16
CA LEU A 176 -14.99 2.22 13.72
C LEU A 176 -13.74 2.55 12.89
N CYS A 177 -13.02 3.61 13.22
CA CYS A 177 -11.78 3.95 12.52
C CYS A 177 -10.74 2.83 12.63
N SER A 178 -10.57 2.20 13.80
CA SER A 178 -9.62 1.11 13.98
C SER A 178 -10.02 -0.15 13.20
N LEU A 179 -11.29 -0.54 13.23
CA LEU A 179 -11.79 -1.69 12.47
C LEU A 179 -11.66 -1.47 10.95
N CYS A 180 -12.07 -0.31 10.46
CA CYS A 180 -11.92 0.06 9.07
C CYS A 180 -10.45 0.10 8.64
N ALA A 181 -9.56 0.63 9.49
CA ALA A 181 -8.12 0.65 9.21
C ALA A 181 -7.52 -0.77 9.14
N ILE A 182 -7.91 -1.68 10.04
CA ILE A 182 -7.46 -3.08 10.01
C ILE A 182 -7.90 -3.75 8.71
N ILE A 183 -9.17 -3.62 8.33
CA ILE A 183 -9.67 -4.18 7.07
C ILE A 183 -8.91 -3.62 5.88
N LEU A 184 -8.69 -2.30 5.86
CA LEU A 184 -7.96 -1.64 4.79
C LEU A 184 -6.50 -2.09 4.72
N ILE A 185 -5.82 -2.25 5.86
CA ILE A 185 -4.44 -2.77 5.92
C ILE A 185 -4.38 -4.19 5.34
N ILE A 186 -5.33 -5.07 5.68
CA ILE A 186 -5.41 -6.43 5.11
C ILE A 186 -5.55 -6.36 3.58
N ILE A 187 -6.42 -5.50 3.07
CA ILE A 187 -6.59 -5.30 1.63
C ILE A 187 -5.29 -4.79 0.98
N LEU A 188 -4.60 -3.83 1.62
CA LEU A 188 -3.33 -3.30 1.12
C LEU A 188 -2.22 -4.35 1.13
N ILE A 189 -2.16 -5.21 2.14
CA ILE A 189 -1.23 -6.35 2.20
C ILE A 189 -1.50 -7.31 1.04
N ILE A 190 -2.76 -7.68 0.80
CA ILE A 190 -3.13 -8.55 -0.34
C ILE A 190 -2.66 -7.93 -1.66
N PHE A 191 -2.82 -6.62 -1.83
CA PHE A 191 -2.36 -5.91 -3.01
C PHE A 191 -0.82 -5.85 -3.09
N ALA A 192 -0.14 -5.69 -1.96
CA ALA A 192 1.31 -5.66 -1.90
C ALA A 192 1.98 -7.04 -2.16
N VAL A 193 1.31 -8.13 -1.82
CA VAL A 193 1.78 -9.50 -2.08
C VAL A 193 1.60 -9.89 -3.55
N LYS A 194 0.57 -9.37 -4.23
CA LYS A 194 0.28 -9.70 -5.64
C LYS A 194 1.48 -9.41 -6.54
N ASP A 195 1.74 -10.23 -7.56
CA ASP A 195 2.89 -10.03 -8.45
C ASP A 195 2.76 -8.76 -9.30
N SER A 196 3.91 -8.25 -9.75
CA SER A 196 4.01 -7.08 -10.63
C SER A 196 3.35 -7.38 -11.97
N ASN A 197 2.62 -6.42 -12.53
CA ASN A 197 2.15 -6.50 -13.90
C ASN A 197 3.35 -6.51 -14.84
N TRP A 198 3.41 -7.51 -15.74
CA TRP A 198 4.52 -7.69 -16.66
C TRP A 198 4.58 -6.60 -17.75
N GLY A 199 3.43 -6.04 -18.13
CA GLY A 199 3.35 -4.98 -19.14
C GLY A 199 3.54 -3.57 -18.58
N GLU A 200 3.66 -2.62 -19.50
CA GLU A 200 3.55 -1.20 -19.18
C GLU A 200 2.12 -0.88 -18.76
N ASN A 201 1.97 -0.02 -17.76
CA ASN A 201 0.69 0.49 -17.32
C ASN A 201 0.72 2.03 -17.24
N LYS A 202 -0.40 2.66 -16.87
CA LYS A 202 -0.51 4.13 -16.78
C LYS A 202 0.53 4.80 -15.85
N TYR A 203 1.28 4.03 -15.07
CA TYR A 203 2.31 4.50 -14.15
C TYR A 203 3.74 4.22 -14.66
N GLY A 204 3.88 3.62 -15.85
CA GLY A 204 5.14 3.38 -16.51
C GLY A 204 5.50 1.90 -16.70
N PRO A 205 6.72 1.63 -17.21
CA PRO A 205 7.19 0.28 -17.47
C PRO A 205 7.38 -0.54 -16.20
N SER A 206 7.34 -1.88 -16.36
CA SER A 206 7.51 -2.78 -15.22
C SER A 206 8.93 -2.68 -14.64
N PRO A 207 9.09 -2.48 -13.33
CA PRO A 207 10.41 -2.47 -12.70
C PRO A 207 11.02 -3.89 -12.57
N LYS A 208 10.21 -4.95 -12.70
CA LYS A 208 10.62 -6.35 -12.59
C LYS A 208 10.96 -6.98 -13.94
N TYR A 209 10.23 -6.65 -14.97
CA TYR A 209 10.32 -7.24 -16.29
C TYR A 209 10.93 -6.24 -17.28
N LYS A 210 12.02 -6.64 -17.93
CA LYS A 210 12.73 -5.85 -18.96
C LYS A 210 12.82 -6.65 -20.25
#